data_a9458ad01edbd57616f1bab30a20bfca
#
_entry.id   a9458ad01edbd57616f1bab30a20bfca
#
_cell.length_a   1.000
_cell.length_b   1.000
_cell.length_c   1.000
_cell.angle_alpha   90.00
_cell.angle_beta   90.00
_cell.angle_gamma   90.00
#
_symmetry.space_group_name_H-M   'P 1'
#
loop_
_entity.id
_entity.type
_entity.pdbx_description
1 polymer ?
#
loop_
_entity_poly.entity_id
_entity_poly.type
_entity_poly.pdbx_seq_one_letter_code
_entity_poly.pdbx_strand_id
1 'polypeptide(L)'
;LGDLLELEMHFDYYRPEIPESVDHFDPAMSYLYGHGCHTLDQVISYFGKPDDIHYDVRQLLGTGRMNDYFDLDLYYGTLKVSVKSSYFRVKSRPSFIVYGKKGMFEKYSKDRQEEHLKLFHMPTNSDFGKDLPEHYGTLTYYDEDGIYHEEKVPTVDGDYARVLNFYYIVLFIYPYWPC
;
A
#
# COMPACT_ATOMS: atom_id res chain seq x y z
N LEU A 1 10.50 -17.19 0.73
CA LEU A 1 9.09 -17.34 1.14
C LEU A 1 8.42 -18.59 0.52
N GLY A 2 8.92 -19.10 -0.61
CA GLY A 2 8.22 -20.14 -1.37
C GLY A 2 6.99 -19.60 -2.08
N ASP A 3 5.99 -20.48 -2.36
CA ASP A 3 4.71 -20.03 -2.95
C ASP A 3 4.02 -19.07 -2.00
N LEU A 4 3.55 -17.95 -2.52
CA LEU A 4 2.80 -16.96 -1.74
C LEU A 4 1.39 -17.45 -1.46
N LEU A 5 0.93 -17.26 -0.23
CA LEU A 5 -0.41 -17.62 0.24
C LEU A 5 -1.25 -16.38 0.53
N GLU A 6 -0.65 -15.39 1.23
CA GLU A 6 -1.33 -14.16 1.60
C GLU A 6 -0.38 -12.96 1.46
N LEU A 7 -0.94 -11.85 0.98
CA LEU A 7 -0.33 -10.53 1.04
C LEU A 7 -1.32 -9.57 1.68
N GLU A 8 -0.93 -8.91 2.75
CA GLU A 8 -1.71 -7.83 3.35
C GLU A 8 -0.99 -6.49 3.13
N MET A 9 -1.73 -5.51 2.63
CA MET A 9 -1.27 -4.13 2.45
C MET A 9 -2.14 -3.19 3.26
N HIS A 10 -1.52 -2.41 4.14
CA HIS A 10 -2.23 -1.51 5.03
C HIS A 10 -1.82 -0.06 4.82
N PHE A 11 -2.82 0.81 4.79
CA PHE A 11 -2.64 2.25 4.64
C PHE A 11 -3.44 2.98 5.72
N ASP A 12 -3.05 2.78 6.98
CA ASP A 12 -3.79 3.24 8.14
C ASP A 12 -3.44 4.68 8.54
N TYR A 13 -4.45 5.39 9.05
CA TYR A 13 -4.32 6.69 9.68
C TYR A 13 -5.14 6.76 10.97
N TYR A 14 -4.81 7.74 11.80
CA TYR A 14 -5.68 8.17 12.88
C TYR A 14 -6.15 9.59 12.61
N ARG A 15 -7.34 9.73 12.07
CA ARG A 15 -8.00 10.99 11.72
C ARG A 15 -9.48 10.92 12.09
N PRO A 16 -9.81 10.92 13.40
CA PRO A 16 -11.20 10.78 13.89
C PRO A 16 -12.06 11.98 13.56
N GLU A 17 -11.44 13.11 13.25
CA GLU A 17 -12.11 14.35 12.82
C GLU A 17 -11.71 14.66 11.39
N ILE A 18 -12.70 14.80 10.53
CA ILE A 18 -12.49 15.16 9.12
C ILE A 18 -12.92 16.62 8.92
N PRO A 19 -12.16 17.42 8.14
CA PRO A 19 -12.56 18.77 7.76
C PRO A 19 -13.95 18.80 7.11
N GLU A 20 -14.69 19.87 7.29
CA GLU A 20 -16.03 20.08 6.71
C GLU A 20 -16.10 19.85 5.20
N SER A 21 -14.99 20.06 4.48
CA SER A 21 -14.88 19.84 3.04
C SER A 21 -15.17 18.41 2.58
N VAL A 22 -15.19 17.43 3.49
CA VAL A 22 -15.52 16.03 3.20
C VAL A 22 -16.79 15.54 3.89
N ASP A 23 -17.65 16.46 4.31
CA ASP A 23 -18.91 16.17 4.99
C ASP A 23 -20.03 15.69 4.06
N HIS A 24 -19.85 15.81 2.75
CA HIS A 24 -20.81 15.32 1.77
C HIS A 24 -20.20 14.20 0.93
N PHE A 25 -21.03 13.32 0.41
CA PHE A 25 -20.60 12.22 -0.42
C PHE A 25 -20.16 12.71 -1.81
N ASP A 26 -18.88 12.55 -2.10
CA ASP A 26 -18.27 12.68 -3.42
C ASP A 26 -17.32 11.50 -3.65
N PRO A 27 -17.64 10.55 -4.53
CA PRO A 27 -16.79 9.38 -4.80
C PRO A 27 -15.35 9.72 -5.15
N ALA A 28 -15.11 10.82 -5.89
CA ALA A 28 -13.78 11.24 -6.29
C ALA A 28 -12.90 11.69 -5.11
N MET A 29 -13.53 12.14 -4.03
CA MET A 29 -12.87 12.55 -2.79
C MET A 29 -12.85 11.45 -1.75
N SER A 30 -13.39 10.27 -2.07
CA SER A 30 -13.46 9.15 -1.14
C SER A 30 -12.09 8.62 -0.76
N TYR A 31 -11.99 8.08 0.45
CA TYR A 31 -10.75 7.49 0.94
C TYR A 31 -10.31 6.28 0.12
N LEU A 32 -11.26 5.47 -0.33
CA LEU A 32 -10.99 4.38 -1.25
C LEU A 32 -10.39 4.88 -2.56
N TYR A 33 -10.95 5.94 -3.15
CA TYR A 33 -10.43 6.50 -4.40
C TYR A 33 -9.06 7.18 -4.19
N GLY A 34 -8.93 8.01 -3.16
CA GLY A 34 -7.71 8.78 -2.91
C GLY A 34 -6.51 7.96 -2.43
N HIS A 35 -6.72 6.86 -1.69
CA HIS A 35 -5.65 6.04 -1.12
C HIS A 35 -5.68 4.60 -1.62
N GLY A 36 -6.87 4.03 -1.80
CA GLY A 36 -7.00 2.66 -2.30
C GLY A 36 -6.47 2.49 -3.72
N CYS A 37 -6.57 3.52 -4.57
CA CYS A 37 -6.05 3.47 -5.93
C CYS A 37 -4.53 3.17 -5.96
N HIS A 38 -3.74 3.73 -5.05
CA HIS A 38 -2.30 3.50 -5.00
C HIS A 38 -1.95 2.05 -4.65
N THR A 39 -2.63 1.48 -3.67
CA THR A 39 -2.40 0.09 -3.27
C THR A 39 -2.95 -0.91 -4.28
N LEU A 40 -4.12 -0.62 -4.86
CA LEU A 40 -4.70 -1.45 -5.91
C LEU A 40 -3.84 -1.46 -7.19
N ASP A 41 -3.31 -0.30 -7.58
CA ASP A 41 -2.40 -0.20 -8.73
C ASP A 41 -1.15 -1.07 -8.52
N GLN A 42 -0.56 -1.05 -7.32
CA GLN A 42 0.57 -1.90 -6.98
C GLN A 42 0.20 -3.39 -7.07
N VAL A 43 -0.92 -3.81 -6.47
CA VAL A 43 -1.38 -5.20 -6.51
C VAL A 43 -1.63 -5.67 -7.95
N ILE A 44 -2.32 -4.85 -8.74
CA ILE A 44 -2.62 -5.18 -10.13
C ILE A 44 -1.35 -5.22 -10.98
N SER A 45 -0.36 -4.35 -10.69
CA SER A 45 0.92 -4.37 -11.39
C SER A 45 1.73 -5.65 -11.11
N TYR A 46 1.60 -6.24 -9.92
CA TYR A 46 2.31 -7.46 -9.53
C TYR A 46 1.58 -8.74 -9.99
N PHE A 47 0.27 -8.78 -9.86
CA PHE A 47 -0.50 -10.01 -9.99
C PHE A 47 -1.53 -9.98 -11.14
N GLY A 48 -1.71 -8.82 -11.79
CA GLY A 48 -2.72 -8.64 -12.83
C GLY A 48 -4.14 -8.54 -12.28
N LYS A 49 -5.11 -8.88 -13.13
CA LYS A 49 -6.53 -8.86 -12.76
C LYS A 49 -6.85 -10.03 -11.83
N PRO A 50 -7.50 -9.80 -10.66
CA PRO A 50 -7.92 -10.89 -9.78
C PRO A 50 -9.05 -11.74 -10.38
N ASP A 51 -9.15 -12.99 -9.92
CA ASP A 51 -10.22 -13.92 -10.27
C ASP A 51 -11.55 -13.51 -9.62
N ASP A 52 -11.48 -13.02 -8.37
CA ASP A 52 -12.63 -12.58 -7.59
C ASP A 52 -12.24 -11.47 -6.60
N ILE A 53 -13.23 -10.68 -6.15
CA ILE A 53 -13.04 -9.58 -5.21
C ILE A 53 -14.19 -9.59 -4.19
N HIS A 54 -13.82 -9.61 -2.90
CA HIS A 54 -14.74 -9.28 -1.81
C HIS A 54 -14.39 -7.91 -1.24
N TYR A 55 -15.38 -7.15 -0.82
CA TYR A 55 -15.14 -5.80 -0.30
C TYR A 55 -16.06 -5.43 0.86
N ASP A 56 -15.52 -4.66 1.78
CA ASP A 56 -16.24 -3.97 2.85
C ASP A 56 -15.79 -2.50 2.87
N VAL A 57 -16.70 -1.58 2.52
CA VAL A 57 -16.44 -0.15 2.46
C VAL A 57 -17.45 0.56 3.33
N ARG A 58 -16.97 1.38 4.29
CA ARG A 58 -17.82 1.99 5.31
C ARG A 58 -17.63 3.49 5.45
N GLN A 59 -18.68 4.11 6.00
CA GLN A 59 -18.76 5.51 6.41
C GLN A 59 -18.87 5.56 7.94
N LEU A 60 -17.77 5.32 8.65
CA LEU A 60 -17.76 5.20 10.12
C LEU A 60 -17.93 6.56 10.82
N LEU A 61 -17.59 7.66 10.13
CA LEU A 61 -17.80 9.03 10.61
C LEU A 61 -19.23 9.51 10.48
N GLY A 62 -20.09 8.77 9.80
CA GLY A 62 -21.51 9.07 9.69
C GLY A 62 -22.09 8.79 8.32
N THR A 63 -23.39 8.53 8.29
CA THR A 63 -24.15 8.27 7.05
C THR A 63 -24.12 9.48 6.12
N GLY A 64 -23.87 9.25 4.83
CA GLY A 64 -23.84 10.29 3.80
C GLY A 64 -22.52 11.06 3.72
N ARG A 65 -21.56 10.75 4.59
CA ARG A 65 -20.19 11.27 4.53
C ARG A 65 -19.33 10.43 3.58
N MET A 66 -18.07 10.82 3.42
CA MET A 66 -17.08 10.03 2.67
C MET A 66 -16.82 8.70 3.33
N ASN A 67 -16.46 7.69 2.54
CA ASN A 67 -15.91 6.48 3.14
C ASN A 67 -14.54 6.79 3.78
N ASP A 68 -14.32 6.19 4.93
CA ASP A 68 -13.14 6.35 5.80
C ASP A 68 -12.57 5.00 6.24
N TYR A 69 -13.15 3.94 5.71
CA TYR A 69 -12.73 2.56 5.91
C TYR A 69 -12.95 1.75 4.63
N PHE A 70 -11.96 0.92 4.30
CA PHE A 70 -12.15 -0.14 3.32
C PHE A 70 -11.31 -1.37 3.66
N ASP A 71 -11.85 -2.53 3.32
CA ASP A 71 -11.23 -3.84 3.38
C ASP A 71 -11.57 -4.58 2.08
N LEU A 72 -10.56 -4.80 1.24
CA LEU A 72 -10.71 -5.43 -0.07
C LEU A 72 -9.88 -6.69 -0.08
N ASP A 73 -10.52 -7.83 -0.33
CA ASP A 73 -9.86 -9.11 -0.54
C ASP A 73 -9.90 -9.47 -2.02
N LEU A 74 -8.73 -9.57 -2.64
CA LEU A 74 -8.54 -9.93 -4.05
C LEU A 74 -7.98 -11.36 -4.13
N TYR A 75 -8.57 -12.20 -4.95
CA TYR A 75 -8.22 -13.62 -5.06
C TYR A 75 -7.52 -13.91 -6.38
N TYR A 76 -6.42 -14.65 -6.32
CA TYR A 76 -5.58 -15.08 -7.44
C TYR A 76 -5.26 -16.57 -7.29
N GLY A 77 -6.19 -17.44 -7.64
CA GLY A 77 -6.07 -18.87 -7.38
C GLY A 77 -5.92 -19.15 -5.88
N THR A 78 -4.74 -19.59 -5.44
CA THR A 78 -4.44 -19.88 -4.03
C THR A 78 -3.91 -18.67 -3.23
N LEU A 79 -3.56 -17.57 -3.91
CA LEU A 79 -3.08 -16.35 -3.26
C LEU A 79 -4.27 -15.45 -2.94
N LYS A 80 -4.33 -15.00 -1.69
CA LYS A 80 -5.23 -13.93 -1.24
C LYS A 80 -4.43 -12.65 -1.02
N VAL A 81 -4.87 -11.54 -1.63
CA VAL A 81 -4.31 -10.21 -1.38
C VAL A 81 -5.35 -9.35 -0.69
N SER A 82 -5.03 -8.88 0.50
CA SER A 82 -5.91 -7.99 1.28
C SER A 82 -5.36 -6.56 1.26
N VAL A 83 -6.18 -5.62 0.80
CA VAL A 83 -5.86 -4.18 0.81
C VAL A 83 -6.80 -3.50 1.79
N LYS A 84 -6.25 -2.98 2.89
CA LYS A 84 -7.06 -2.49 4.01
C LYS A 84 -6.60 -1.11 4.47
N SER A 85 -7.58 -0.28 4.85
CA SER A 85 -7.29 1.04 5.38
C SER A 85 -8.41 1.54 6.29
N SER A 86 -8.03 2.35 7.28
CA SER A 86 -8.98 2.98 8.19
C SER A 86 -8.43 4.30 8.72
N TYR A 87 -9.34 5.27 8.95
CA TYR A 87 -9.03 6.51 9.66
C TYR A 87 -9.04 6.38 11.19
N PHE A 88 -9.36 5.20 11.73
CA PHE A 88 -9.51 4.99 13.17
C PHE A 88 -8.41 4.10 13.78
N ARG A 89 -7.25 4.00 13.14
CA ARG A 89 -6.13 3.22 13.65
C ARG A 89 -5.16 4.08 14.44
N VAL A 90 -5.34 4.11 15.76
CA VAL A 90 -4.42 4.80 16.70
C VAL A 90 -3.00 4.27 16.57
N LYS A 91 -2.85 2.95 16.36
CA LYS A 91 -1.60 2.30 16.02
C LYS A 91 -1.75 1.65 14.64
N SER A 92 -0.93 2.10 13.70
CA SER A 92 -0.91 1.52 12.35
C SER A 92 -0.46 0.07 12.38
N ARG A 93 -1.06 -0.74 11.51
CA ARG A 93 -0.59 -2.09 11.21
C ARG A 93 0.71 -2.02 10.39
N PRO A 94 1.47 -3.11 10.27
CA PRO A 94 2.53 -3.19 9.27
C PRO A 94 2.01 -2.77 7.89
N SER A 95 2.78 -2.00 7.14
CA SER A 95 2.37 -1.58 5.79
C SER A 95 2.27 -2.77 4.83
N PHE A 96 3.12 -3.78 5.06
CA PHE A 96 3.15 -5.02 4.27
C PHE A 96 3.34 -6.22 5.18
N ILE A 97 2.52 -7.25 4.97
CA ILE A 97 2.70 -8.58 5.56
C ILE A 97 2.54 -9.59 4.42
N VAL A 98 3.53 -10.46 4.24
CA VAL A 98 3.52 -11.48 3.19
C VAL A 98 3.74 -12.84 3.82
N TYR A 99 2.80 -13.76 3.62
CA TYR A 99 2.93 -15.15 4.04
C TYR A 99 3.17 -16.04 2.82
N GLY A 100 4.20 -16.84 2.91
CA GLY A 100 4.49 -17.92 1.97
C GLY A 100 4.56 -19.25 2.67
N LYS A 101 4.66 -20.33 1.90
CA LYS A 101 4.76 -21.70 2.45
C LYS A 101 6.00 -21.96 3.31
N LYS A 102 7.06 -21.16 3.15
CA LYS A 102 8.36 -21.36 3.82
C LYS A 102 8.77 -20.22 4.76
N GLY A 103 7.97 -19.18 4.90
CA GLY A 103 8.28 -18.07 5.77
C GLY A 103 7.36 -16.88 5.56
N MET A 104 7.60 -15.82 6.33
CA MET A 104 6.86 -14.57 6.24
C MET A 104 7.80 -13.38 6.10
N PHE A 105 7.26 -12.30 5.56
CA PHE A 105 7.94 -11.00 5.53
C PHE A 105 6.98 -9.94 6.07
N GLU A 106 7.47 -9.05 6.92
CA GLU A 106 6.71 -7.88 7.35
C GLU A 106 7.53 -6.60 7.26
N LYS A 107 6.85 -5.49 6.97
CA LYS A 107 7.46 -4.15 6.95
C LYS A 107 6.46 -3.13 7.47
N TYR A 108 6.87 -2.36 8.47
CA TYR A 108 6.01 -1.37 9.14
C TYR A 108 5.93 -0.04 8.42
N SER A 109 6.97 0.34 7.71
CA SER A 109 7.05 1.62 7.00
C SER A 109 6.98 1.42 5.48
N LYS A 110 6.59 2.47 4.79
CA LYS A 110 6.80 2.65 3.36
C LYS A 110 8.22 3.21 3.13
N ASP A 111 8.58 3.46 1.87
CA ASP A 111 9.78 4.23 1.59
C ASP A 111 9.65 5.70 2.05
N ARG A 112 10.74 6.43 2.05
CA ARG A 112 10.80 7.80 2.57
C ARG A 112 10.64 8.87 1.50
N GLN A 113 10.30 8.53 0.28
CA GLN A 113 10.24 9.49 -0.83
C GLN A 113 9.24 10.62 -0.55
N GLU A 114 8.02 10.28 -0.11
CA GLU A 114 6.99 11.27 0.22
C GLU A 114 7.38 12.13 1.44
N GLU A 115 7.99 11.53 2.46
CA GLU A 115 8.51 12.24 3.63
C GLU A 115 9.58 13.26 3.22
N HIS A 116 10.53 12.83 2.40
CA HIS A 116 11.59 13.70 1.89
C HIS A 116 11.05 14.87 1.07
N LEU A 117 10.09 14.62 0.17
CA LEU A 117 9.44 15.70 -0.60
C LEU A 117 8.75 16.72 0.29
N LYS A 118 8.07 16.31 1.35
CA LYS A 118 7.45 17.23 2.34
C LYS A 118 8.47 18.10 3.08
N LEU A 119 9.71 17.63 3.18
CA LEU A 119 10.83 18.35 3.77
C LEU A 119 11.68 19.12 2.72
N PHE A 120 11.21 19.20 1.47
CA PHE A 120 11.97 19.79 0.35
C PHE A 120 13.30 19.11 0.06
N HIS A 121 13.48 17.86 0.48
CA HIS A 121 14.60 17.01 0.11
C HIS A 121 14.29 16.37 -1.24
N MET A 122 14.98 16.80 -2.28
CA MET A 122 14.57 16.56 -3.67
C MET A 122 15.18 15.27 -4.25
N PRO A 123 14.59 14.70 -5.33
CA PRO A 123 15.13 13.49 -6.00
C PRO A 123 16.57 13.62 -6.52
N THR A 124 17.09 14.84 -6.66
CA THR A 124 18.48 15.08 -7.03
C THR A 124 19.48 14.77 -5.91
N ASN A 125 19.02 14.61 -4.67
CA ASN A 125 19.89 14.29 -3.54
C ASN A 125 20.20 12.77 -3.54
N SER A 126 21.45 12.41 -3.29
CA SER A 126 21.93 11.04 -3.39
C SER A 126 21.32 10.05 -2.40
N ASP A 127 20.70 10.54 -1.33
CA ASP A 127 20.03 9.79 -0.28
C ASP A 127 18.49 9.92 -0.35
N PHE A 128 17.95 10.54 -1.41
CA PHE A 128 16.51 10.72 -1.57
C PHE A 128 15.77 9.37 -1.56
N GLY A 129 14.74 9.27 -0.73
CA GLY A 129 13.89 8.08 -0.61
C GLY A 129 14.55 6.88 0.06
N LYS A 130 15.87 6.94 0.36
CA LYS A 130 16.55 5.82 1.00
C LYS A 130 16.01 5.56 2.40
N ASP A 131 15.72 4.31 2.64
CA ASP A 131 15.18 3.86 3.92
C ASP A 131 16.30 3.71 4.97
N LEU A 132 15.94 3.86 6.23
CA LEU A 132 16.85 3.66 7.34
C LEU A 132 16.86 2.19 7.75
N PRO A 133 17.98 1.63 8.28
CA PRO A 133 18.05 0.24 8.68
C PRO A 133 16.99 -0.18 9.71
N GLU A 134 16.58 0.71 10.59
CA GLU A 134 15.49 0.48 11.56
C GLU A 134 14.10 0.29 10.90
N HIS A 135 13.94 0.79 9.66
CA HIS A 135 12.71 0.67 8.88
C HIS A 135 12.71 -0.51 7.90
N TYR A 136 13.81 -1.26 7.81
CA TYR A 136 13.87 -2.44 6.95
C TYR A 136 12.82 -3.46 7.33
N GLY A 137 12.33 -4.18 6.32
CA GLY A 137 11.44 -5.31 6.54
C GLY A 137 12.16 -6.45 7.26
N THR A 138 11.39 -7.34 7.85
CA THR A 138 11.89 -8.53 8.54
C THR A 138 11.42 -9.77 7.80
N LEU A 139 12.35 -10.60 7.38
CA LEU A 139 12.11 -11.94 6.84
C LEU A 139 12.25 -12.95 7.97
N THR A 140 11.23 -13.79 8.15
CA THR A 140 11.19 -14.84 9.17
C THR A 140 10.94 -16.19 8.51
N TYR A 141 11.76 -17.19 8.81
CA TYR A 141 11.63 -18.53 8.22
C TYR A 141 12.31 -19.59 9.08
N TYR A 142 12.00 -20.86 8.81
CA TYR A 142 12.77 -22.00 9.28
C TYR A 142 13.62 -22.54 8.11
N ASP A 143 14.89 -22.85 8.37
CA ASP A 143 15.74 -23.50 7.38
C ASP A 143 15.46 -25.01 7.26
N GLU A 144 16.25 -25.71 6.44
CA GLU A 144 16.11 -27.15 6.20
C GLU A 144 16.40 -28.00 7.44
N ASP A 145 17.16 -27.46 8.40
CA ASP A 145 17.47 -28.11 9.67
C ASP A 145 16.41 -27.79 10.76
N GLY A 146 15.40 -26.99 10.43
CA GLY A 146 14.34 -26.57 11.33
C GLY A 146 14.78 -25.46 12.30
N ILE A 147 15.83 -24.74 12.00
CA ILE A 147 16.31 -23.61 12.82
C ILE A 147 15.57 -22.35 12.40
N TYR A 148 15.07 -21.62 13.39
CA TYR A 148 14.39 -20.34 13.21
C TYR A 148 15.38 -19.22 12.86
N HIS A 149 15.05 -18.46 11.83
CA HIS A 149 15.79 -17.29 11.38
C HIS A 149 14.90 -16.05 11.33
N GLU A 150 15.48 -14.92 11.69
CA GLU A 150 14.88 -13.59 11.53
C GLU A 150 15.94 -12.64 10.99
N GLU A 151 15.71 -12.08 9.80
CA GLU A 151 16.69 -11.28 9.08
C GLU A 151 16.09 -9.94 8.64
N LYS A 152 16.88 -8.86 8.76
CA LYS A 152 16.52 -7.56 8.19
C LYS A 152 16.83 -7.54 6.71
N VAL A 153 15.81 -7.20 5.91
CA VAL A 153 15.92 -7.09 4.45
C VAL A 153 15.95 -5.62 4.06
N PRO A 154 17.06 -5.14 3.47
CA PRO A 154 17.14 -3.76 2.98
C PRO A 154 16.00 -3.44 2.01
N THR A 155 15.42 -2.26 2.15
CA THR A 155 14.42 -1.77 1.21
C THR A 155 15.07 -1.49 -0.13
N VAL A 156 14.45 -1.95 -1.22
CA VAL A 156 14.88 -1.59 -2.57
C VAL A 156 14.61 -0.12 -2.80
N ASP A 157 15.59 0.61 -3.32
CA ASP A 157 15.46 2.04 -3.59
C ASP A 157 14.32 2.27 -4.60
N GLY A 158 13.35 3.10 -4.22
CA GLY A 158 12.28 3.56 -5.10
C GLY A 158 12.81 4.58 -6.12
N ASP A 159 12.12 4.70 -7.23
CA ASP A 159 12.47 5.67 -8.27
C ASP A 159 11.24 6.53 -8.62
N TYR A 160 11.08 7.63 -7.91
CA TYR A 160 9.96 8.56 -8.11
C TYR A 160 9.96 9.17 -9.53
N ALA A 161 11.11 9.25 -10.19
CA ALA A 161 11.21 9.75 -11.56
C ALA A 161 10.55 8.80 -12.58
N ARG A 162 10.51 7.49 -12.30
CA ARG A 162 9.82 6.52 -13.17
C ARG A 162 8.31 6.72 -13.18
N VAL A 163 7.71 7.10 -12.06
CA VAL A 163 6.28 7.42 -11.98
C VAL A 163 5.93 8.59 -12.90
N LEU A 164 6.74 9.65 -12.87
CA LEU A 164 6.57 10.81 -13.77
C LEU A 164 6.72 10.44 -15.23
N ASN A 165 7.67 9.58 -15.58
CA ASN A 165 7.85 9.09 -16.95
C ASN A 165 6.66 8.24 -17.41
N PHE A 166 6.05 7.43 -16.55
CA PHE A 166 4.87 6.64 -16.86
C PHE A 166 3.66 7.55 -17.12
N TYR A 167 3.43 8.57 -16.29
CA TYR A 167 2.38 9.58 -16.54
C TYR A 167 2.61 10.34 -17.84
N TYR A 168 3.84 10.68 -18.18
CA TYR A 168 4.18 11.31 -19.45
C TYR A 168 3.83 10.41 -20.64
N ILE A 169 4.16 9.13 -20.58
CA ILE A 169 3.83 8.14 -21.62
C ILE A 169 2.31 7.98 -21.76
N VAL A 170 1.59 7.84 -20.66
CA VAL A 170 0.12 7.69 -20.69
C VAL A 170 -0.57 8.93 -21.23
N LEU A 171 -0.15 10.13 -20.85
CA LEU A 171 -0.73 11.39 -21.36
C LEU A 171 -0.45 11.64 -22.84
N PHE A 172 0.69 11.16 -23.38
CA PHE A 172 1.05 11.35 -24.79
C PHE A 172 0.58 10.24 -25.72
N ILE A 173 0.44 9.00 -25.21
CA ILE A 173 0.01 7.84 -26.03
C ILE A 173 -1.51 7.67 -26.03
N TYR A 174 -2.22 8.12 -24.99
CA TYR A 174 -3.68 8.02 -24.87
C TYR A 174 -4.34 9.39 -24.60
N PRO A 175 -4.40 10.28 -25.59
CA PRO A 175 -5.06 11.59 -25.42
C PRO A 175 -6.59 11.52 -25.30
N TYR A 176 -7.21 10.33 -25.29
CA TYR A 176 -8.66 10.11 -25.35
C TYR A 176 -9.20 9.17 -24.27
N TRP A 177 -8.59 9.10 -23.07
CA TRP A 177 -9.26 8.43 -21.97
C TRP A 177 -10.16 9.45 -21.25
N PRO A 178 -11.50 9.36 -21.36
CA PRO A 178 -12.39 10.21 -20.59
C PRO A 178 -12.28 9.80 -19.11
N CYS A 179 -12.07 10.80 -18.23
CA CYS A 179 -12.17 10.67 -16.78
C CYS A 179 -13.60 10.30 -16.37
#